data_c48ee0e37bc196b0cb73660dc9737faf
#
_entry.id   c48ee0e37bc196b0cb73660dc9737faf
#
_cell.length_a   1.000
_cell.length_b   1.000
_cell.length_c   1.000
_cell.angle_alpha   90.00
_cell.angle_beta   90.00
_cell.angle_gamma   90.00
#
_symmetry.space_group_name_H-M   'P 1'
#
loop_
_entity.id
_entity.type
_entity.pdbx_description
1 polymer ?
#
loop_
_entity_poly.entity_id
_entity_poly.type
_entity_poly.pdbx_seq_one_letter_code
_entity_poly.pdbx_strand_id
1 'polypeptide(L)'
;MRREYVKKLEITSLGVPIHKPCICHCLRYSFGICNLQHPEICDNCEELFNFFDLIKNNVNRELHESLDDYLKRLISWMGHHTRKLYLNTHVQVNLDELDEDGAVIIVDYKMRILPCSARETKSQFFGKRGWSLHSSLVYTKDANNNKLNVQVFDHWSDDTGQDAWFTASSLHTVFKNLDPKPKWVTIMSDNGPHYHCTKLMLIIGHWKDWYDVIPRKWIFLEAGEAKTLIDSHHAQVISHYVQVIILFT
;
A
#
# COMPACT_ATOMS: atom_id res chain seq x y z
N MET A 1 -6.73 -20.90 -11.13
CA MET A 1 -7.70 -19.80 -11.02
C MET A 1 -7.03 -18.45 -10.78
N ARG A 2 -6.37 -18.16 -9.62
CA ARG A 2 -5.73 -16.85 -9.36
C ARG A 2 -4.72 -16.41 -10.43
N ARG A 3 -3.81 -17.31 -10.87
CA ARG A 3 -2.79 -16.98 -11.90
C ARG A 3 -3.40 -16.69 -13.26
N GLU A 4 -4.47 -17.39 -13.63
CA GLU A 4 -5.18 -17.17 -14.90
C GLU A 4 -5.98 -15.88 -14.89
N TYR A 5 -6.60 -15.53 -13.75
CA TYR A 5 -7.28 -14.26 -13.57
C TYR A 5 -6.33 -13.07 -13.80
N VAL A 6 -5.14 -13.12 -13.19
CA VAL A 6 -4.12 -12.09 -13.29
C VAL A 6 -3.65 -11.86 -14.73
N LYS A 7 -3.47 -12.93 -15.52
CA LYS A 7 -3.03 -12.84 -16.92
C LYS A 7 -4.01 -12.10 -17.84
N LYS A 8 -5.29 -12.02 -17.45
CA LYS A 8 -6.34 -11.36 -18.23
C LYS A 8 -6.47 -9.86 -17.96
N LEU A 9 -5.74 -9.33 -16.98
CA LEU A 9 -5.70 -7.91 -16.68
C LEU A 9 -4.72 -7.22 -17.62
N GLU A 10 -5.18 -6.27 -18.41
CA GLU A 10 -4.34 -5.56 -19.37
C GLU A 10 -4.10 -4.11 -18.92
N ILE A 11 -2.81 -3.78 -18.94
CA ILE A 11 -2.29 -2.47 -18.60
C ILE A 11 -1.28 -2.11 -19.71
N THR A 12 -1.29 -0.87 -20.18
CA THR A 12 -0.28 -0.38 -21.14
C THR A 12 1.09 -0.32 -20.49
N SER A 13 2.14 -0.21 -21.29
CA SER A 13 3.52 0.02 -20.80
C SER A 13 3.66 1.30 -19.96
N LEU A 14 2.74 2.25 -20.11
CA LEU A 14 2.67 3.50 -19.31
C LEU A 14 1.80 3.37 -18.06
N GLY A 15 1.40 2.15 -17.66
CA GLY A 15 0.58 1.93 -16.48
C GLY A 15 -0.90 2.32 -16.64
N VAL A 16 -1.38 2.60 -17.87
CA VAL A 16 -2.78 2.98 -18.10
C VAL A 16 -3.65 1.74 -18.24
N PRO A 17 -4.74 1.60 -17.46
CA PRO A 17 -5.63 0.45 -17.56
C PRO A 17 -6.41 0.44 -18.88
N ILE A 18 -6.42 -0.72 -19.54
CA ILE A 18 -7.17 -0.95 -20.77
C ILE A 18 -8.59 -1.41 -20.42
N HIS A 19 -9.59 -0.97 -21.19
CA HIS A 19 -10.94 -1.49 -21.07
C HIS A 19 -10.98 -2.97 -21.47
N LYS A 20 -11.72 -3.77 -20.68
CA LYS A 20 -12.03 -5.17 -21.01
C LYS A 20 -13.53 -5.38 -21.09
N PRO A 21 -14.02 -6.15 -22.08
CA PRO A 21 -15.43 -6.48 -22.21
C PRO A 21 -15.99 -7.25 -21.00
N CYS A 22 -15.16 -8.11 -20.38
CA CYS A 22 -15.52 -8.78 -19.13
C CYS A 22 -15.38 -7.83 -17.93
N ILE A 23 -16.48 -7.54 -17.28
CA ILE A 23 -16.55 -6.60 -16.13
C ILE A 23 -15.60 -7.00 -15.00
N CYS A 24 -15.43 -8.30 -14.74
CA CYS A 24 -14.55 -8.83 -13.70
C CYS A 24 -13.07 -8.58 -13.96
N HIS A 25 -12.68 -8.32 -15.21
CA HIS A 25 -11.30 -8.07 -15.63
C HIS A 25 -11.05 -6.62 -16.06
N CYS A 26 -12.07 -5.78 -16.05
CA CYS A 26 -11.92 -4.38 -16.42
C CYS A 26 -11.39 -3.55 -15.27
N LEU A 27 -10.11 -3.20 -15.32
CA LEU A 27 -9.47 -2.31 -14.34
C LEU A 27 -10.17 -0.97 -14.23
N ARG A 28 -10.52 -0.36 -15.35
CA ARG A 28 -11.24 0.92 -15.36
C ARG A 28 -12.56 0.84 -14.63
N TYR A 29 -13.28 -0.27 -14.75
CA TYR A 29 -14.53 -0.52 -14.02
C TYR A 29 -14.29 -0.68 -12.52
N SER A 30 -13.25 -1.41 -12.14
CA SER A 30 -12.91 -1.63 -10.72
C SER A 30 -12.55 -0.33 -9.97
N PHE A 31 -12.15 0.72 -10.71
CA PHE A 31 -11.91 2.06 -10.18
C PHE A 31 -13.10 3.03 -10.37
N GLY A 32 -14.23 2.55 -10.90
CA GLY A 32 -15.41 3.39 -11.14
C GLY A 32 -15.26 4.43 -12.26
N ILE A 33 -14.28 4.28 -13.14
CA ILE A 33 -13.96 5.23 -14.23
C ILE A 33 -14.26 4.69 -15.64
N CYS A 34 -14.87 3.51 -15.75
CA CYS A 34 -15.25 2.93 -17.02
C CYS A 34 -16.67 3.30 -17.41
N ASN A 35 -16.81 3.98 -18.55
CA ASN A 35 -18.09 4.37 -19.11
C ASN A 35 -18.52 3.47 -20.31
N LEU A 36 -17.72 2.43 -20.61
CA LEU A 36 -17.99 1.50 -21.70
C LEU A 36 -18.85 0.33 -21.19
N GLN A 37 -19.63 -0.26 -22.12
CA GLN A 37 -20.43 -1.44 -21.80
C GLN A 37 -19.54 -2.67 -21.62
N HIS A 38 -19.97 -3.60 -20.77
CA HIS A 38 -19.32 -4.87 -20.50
C HIS A 38 -20.26 -6.02 -20.91
N PRO A 39 -20.40 -6.28 -22.21
CA PRO A 39 -21.39 -7.23 -22.73
C PRO A 39 -20.98 -8.70 -22.53
N GLU A 40 -19.71 -8.94 -22.17
CA GLU A 40 -19.13 -10.27 -22.14
C GLU A 40 -18.71 -10.65 -20.71
N ILE A 41 -18.99 -11.89 -20.34
CA ILE A 41 -18.35 -12.57 -19.21
C ILE A 41 -17.40 -13.60 -19.81
N CYS A 42 -16.13 -13.58 -19.43
CA CYS A 42 -15.18 -14.54 -19.98
C CYS A 42 -15.41 -15.94 -19.38
N ASP A 43 -15.06 -16.98 -20.14
CA ASP A 43 -15.29 -18.39 -19.78
C ASP A 43 -14.87 -18.73 -18.34
N ASN A 44 -13.71 -18.24 -17.87
CA ASN A 44 -13.24 -18.51 -16.51
C ASN A 44 -14.11 -17.86 -15.42
N CYS A 45 -14.70 -16.69 -15.69
CA CYS A 45 -15.64 -16.06 -14.77
C CYS A 45 -16.98 -16.78 -14.82
N GLU A 46 -17.42 -17.20 -16.00
CA GLU A 46 -18.62 -17.98 -16.19
C GLU A 46 -18.54 -19.30 -15.46
N GLU A 47 -17.45 -20.07 -15.63
CA GLU A 47 -17.21 -21.30 -14.88
C GLU A 47 -17.28 -21.10 -13.37
N LEU A 48 -16.71 -19.99 -12.86
CA LEU A 48 -16.74 -19.67 -11.45
C LEU A 48 -18.16 -19.40 -10.95
N PHE A 49 -18.95 -18.62 -11.67
CA PHE A 49 -20.34 -18.34 -11.31
C PHE A 49 -21.21 -19.57 -11.44
N ASN A 50 -21.08 -20.34 -12.51
CA ASN A 50 -21.78 -21.60 -12.70
C ASN A 50 -21.44 -22.63 -11.59
N PHE A 51 -20.24 -22.61 -11.05
CA PHE A 51 -19.87 -23.43 -9.90
C PHE A 51 -20.67 -23.07 -8.65
N PHE A 52 -20.89 -21.77 -8.38
CA PHE A 52 -21.74 -21.34 -7.27
C PHE A 52 -23.20 -21.75 -7.47
N ASP A 53 -23.70 -21.63 -8.69
CA ASP A 53 -25.07 -22.08 -9.03
C ASP A 53 -25.19 -23.60 -8.88
N LEU A 54 -24.18 -24.36 -9.29
CA LEU A 54 -24.13 -25.81 -9.10
C LEU A 54 -24.18 -26.18 -7.62
N ILE A 55 -23.37 -25.53 -6.77
CA ILE A 55 -23.43 -25.76 -5.32
C ILE A 55 -24.80 -25.43 -4.79
N LYS A 56 -25.34 -24.27 -5.15
CA LYS A 56 -26.64 -23.80 -4.67
C LYS A 56 -27.78 -24.78 -5.00
N ASN A 57 -27.71 -25.41 -6.17
CA ASN A 57 -28.70 -26.42 -6.59
C ASN A 57 -28.55 -27.76 -5.86
N ASN A 58 -27.42 -28.02 -5.18
CA ASN A 58 -27.12 -29.27 -4.49
C ASN A 58 -27.09 -29.18 -2.97
N VAL A 59 -27.41 -28.01 -2.38
CA VAL A 59 -27.45 -27.81 -0.94
C VAL A 59 -28.84 -27.38 -0.46
N ASN A 60 -29.09 -27.51 0.85
CA ASN A 60 -30.33 -27.08 1.46
C ASN A 60 -30.54 -25.57 1.30
N ARG A 61 -31.80 -25.14 1.14
CA ARG A 61 -32.18 -23.72 0.99
C ARG A 61 -31.71 -22.83 2.12
N GLU A 62 -31.55 -23.36 3.33
CA GLU A 62 -31.02 -22.63 4.49
C GLU A 62 -29.58 -22.11 4.27
N LEU A 63 -28.80 -22.77 3.39
CA LEU A 63 -27.43 -22.37 3.07
C LEU A 63 -27.34 -21.39 1.89
N HIS A 64 -28.43 -21.11 1.19
CA HIS A 64 -28.41 -20.25 0.01
C HIS A 64 -28.01 -18.82 0.34
N GLU A 65 -28.50 -18.26 1.45
CA GLU A 65 -28.12 -16.92 1.91
C GLU A 65 -26.63 -16.82 2.19
N SER A 66 -26.05 -17.82 2.86
CA SER A 66 -24.61 -17.91 3.12
C SER A 66 -23.80 -17.97 1.83
N LEU A 67 -24.27 -18.75 0.84
CA LEU A 67 -23.61 -18.85 -0.48
C LEU A 67 -23.65 -17.51 -1.23
N ASP A 68 -24.78 -16.81 -1.19
CA ASP A 68 -24.90 -15.49 -1.80
C ASP A 68 -23.98 -14.45 -1.13
N ASP A 69 -23.79 -14.53 0.18
CA ASP A 69 -22.84 -13.69 0.90
C ASP A 69 -21.37 -14.03 0.51
N TYR A 70 -21.02 -15.30 0.43
CA TYR A 70 -19.69 -15.70 -0.05
C TYR A 70 -19.45 -15.26 -1.50
N LEU A 71 -20.43 -15.34 -2.38
CA LEU A 71 -20.31 -14.86 -3.75
C LEU A 71 -20.09 -13.35 -3.80
N LYS A 72 -20.82 -12.56 -3.01
CA LYS A 72 -20.60 -11.11 -2.87
C LYS A 72 -19.18 -10.79 -2.39
N ARG A 73 -18.69 -11.53 -1.38
CA ARG A 73 -17.33 -11.37 -0.86
C ARG A 73 -16.28 -11.73 -1.92
N LEU A 74 -16.52 -12.77 -2.71
CA LEU A 74 -15.63 -13.16 -3.80
C LEU A 74 -15.55 -12.06 -4.88
N ILE A 75 -16.69 -11.49 -5.30
CA ILE A 75 -16.74 -10.39 -6.27
C ILE A 75 -15.98 -9.16 -5.74
N SER A 76 -16.20 -8.81 -4.47
CA SER A 76 -15.47 -7.73 -3.81
C SER A 76 -13.96 -7.99 -3.78
N TRP A 77 -13.56 -9.22 -3.44
CA TRP A 77 -12.16 -9.63 -3.45
C TRP A 77 -11.53 -9.59 -4.85
N MET A 78 -12.26 -9.99 -5.89
CA MET A 78 -11.80 -9.89 -7.28
C MET A 78 -11.51 -8.43 -7.66
N GLY A 79 -12.42 -7.52 -7.33
CA GLY A 79 -12.23 -6.08 -7.55
C GLY A 79 -11.00 -5.53 -6.81
N HIS A 80 -10.87 -5.87 -5.53
CA HIS A 80 -9.69 -5.50 -4.73
C HIS A 80 -8.39 -6.05 -5.36
N HIS A 81 -8.38 -7.33 -5.74
CA HIS A 81 -7.20 -7.95 -6.34
C HIS A 81 -6.82 -7.32 -7.69
N THR A 82 -7.80 -6.92 -8.48
CA THR A 82 -7.61 -6.20 -9.73
C THR A 82 -6.95 -4.83 -9.50
N ARG A 83 -7.44 -4.06 -8.53
CA ARG A 83 -6.85 -2.77 -8.16
C ARG A 83 -5.42 -2.92 -7.63
N LYS A 84 -5.17 -3.95 -6.80
CA LYS A 84 -3.84 -4.29 -6.29
C LYS A 84 -2.82 -4.45 -7.41
N LEU A 85 -3.13 -5.23 -8.42
CA LEU A 85 -2.21 -5.46 -9.53
C LEU A 85 -1.90 -4.18 -10.29
N TYR A 86 -2.90 -3.35 -10.50
CA TYR A 86 -2.73 -2.04 -11.12
C TYR A 86 -1.81 -1.14 -10.29
N LEU A 87 -2.05 -1.04 -8.98
CA LEU A 87 -1.25 -0.20 -8.08
C LEU A 87 0.20 -0.69 -7.97
N ASN A 88 0.42 -2.01 -7.96
CA ASN A 88 1.77 -2.58 -8.00
C ASN A 88 2.52 -2.22 -9.29
N THR A 89 1.81 -2.21 -10.43
CA THR A 89 2.40 -1.75 -11.69
C THR A 89 2.75 -0.26 -11.62
N HIS A 90 1.93 0.55 -10.98
CA HIS A 90 2.23 1.97 -10.77
C HIS A 90 3.51 2.21 -9.96
N VAL A 91 3.79 1.41 -8.94
CA VAL A 91 5.07 1.50 -8.20
C VAL A 91 6.23 1.33 -9.18
N GLN A 92 6.20 0.27 -10.00
CA GLN A 92 7.27 0.01 -10.96
C GLN A 92 7.40 1.13 -12.00
N VAL A 93 6.29 1.58 -12.59
CA VAL A 93 6.28 2.69 -13.56
C VAL A 93 6.91 3.96 -12.97
N ASN A 94 6.56 4.32 -11.73
CA ASN A 94 7.16 5.52 -11.10
C ASN A 94 8.65 5.35 -10.79
N LEU A 95 9.11 4.12 -10.51
CA LEU A 95 10.54 3.84 -10.35
C LEU A 95 11.28 3.87 -11.69
N ASP A 96 10.65 3.42 -12.77
CA ASP A 96 11.21 3.46 -14.13
C ASP A 96 11.27 4.91 -14.67
N GLU A 97 10.28 5.75 -14.33
CA GLU A 97 10.22 7.19 -14.67
C GLU A 97 11.16 8.06 -13.80
N LEU A 98 11.76 7.50 -12.75
CA LEU A 98 12.63 8.23 -11.84
C LEU A 98 13.89 8.70 -12.56
N ASP A 99 14.16 10.00 -12.49
CA ASP A 99 15.37 10.67 -12.97
C ASP A 99 16.32 11.03 -11.82
N GLU A 100 17.45 11.66 -12.13
CA GLU A 100 18.47 12.08 -11.15
C GLU A 100 17.99 13.21 -10.23
N ASP A 101 16.98 13.96 -10.64
CA ASP A 101 16.43 15.10 -9.90
C ASP A 101 15.27 14.72 -8.98
N GLY A 102 14.79 13.48 -9.07
CA GLY A 102 13.60 13.01 -8.40
C GLY A 102 13.82 12.07 -7.24
N ALA A 103 12.75 11.90 -6.43
CA ALA A 103 12.66 10.80 -5.48
C ALA A 103 11.26 10.17 -5.47
N VAL A 104 11.21 8.85 -5.31
CA VAL A 104 9.99 8.12 -4.98
C VAL A 104 10.07 7.72 -3.52
N ILE A 105 9.08 8.13 -2.73
CA ILE A 105 9.04 7.89 -1.28
C ILE A 105 7.85 6.98 -0.97
N ILE A 106 8.12 5.81 -0.42
CA ILE A 106 7.08 4.89 0.08
C ILE A 106 7.06 5.02 1.60
N VAL A 107 5.91 5.35 2.17
CA VAL A 107 5.74 5.52 3.61
C VAL A 107 4.73 4.54 4.17
N ASP A 108 5.00 4.06 5.37
CA ASP A 108 4.09 3.18 6.10
C ASP A 108 4.27 3.28 7.61
N TYR A 109 3.14 3.08 8.31
CA TYR A 109 3.11 2.91 9.76
C TYR A 109 3.14 1.44 10.15
N LYS A 110 4.05 1.07 11.04
CA LYS A 110 3.94 -0.18 11.78
C LYS A 110 3.19 0.06 13.07
N MET A 111 2.04 -0.59 13.18
CA MET A 111 1.18 -0.44 14.35
C MET A 111 1.77 -1.15 15.58
N ARG A 112 1.69 -0.42 16.71
CA ARG A 112 1.92 -0.83 18.09
C ARG A 112 2.96 -1.92 18.27
N ILE A 113 4.20 -1.50 18.36
CA ILE A 113 5.27 -2.35 18.84
C ILE A 113 5.19 -2.32 20.36
N LEU A 114 4.78 -3.44 20.94
CA LEU A 114 4.66 -3.56 22.39
C LEU A 114 6.02 -3.98 22.96
N PRO A 115 6.66 -3.16 23.79
CA PRO A 115 7.88 -3.58 24.48
C PRO A 115 7.55 -4.80 25.37
N CYS A 116 8.39 -5.82 25.26
CA CYS A 116 8.25 -7.04 26.06
C CYS A 116 9.22 -7.00 27.25
N SER A 117 8.77 -7.33 28.44
CA SER A 117 9.64 -7.55 29.60
C SER A 117 9.53 -8.99 30.08
N ALA A 118 10.63 -9.53 30.64
CA ALA A 118 10.73 -10.94 31.01
C ALA A 118 9.74 -11.38 32.11
N ARG A 119 9.24 -10.45 32.90
CA ARG A 119 8.28 -10.72 33.98
C ARG A 119 7.22 -9.62 34.03
N GLU A 120 6.13 -9.83 33.29
CA GLU A 120 5.02 -8.89 33.24
C GLU A 120 3.83 -9.42 34.07
N THR A 121 3.25 -8.54 34.88
CA THR A 121 1.93 -8.78 35.47
C THR A 121 0.85 -8.58 34.41
N LYS A 122 -0.33 -9.17 34.59
CA LYS A 122 -1.48 -8.97 33.69
C LYS A 122 -1.82 -7.48 33.48
N SER A 123 -1.77 -6.69 34.59
CA SER A 123 -2.04 -5.24 34.51
C SER A 123 -1.00 -4.49 33.66
N GLN A 124 0.27 -4.84 33.78
CA GLN A 124 1.33 -4.25 32.94
C GLN A 124 1.16 -4.62 31.47
N PHE A 125 0.84 -5.88 31.18
CA PHE A 125 0.60 -6.34 29.80
C PHE A 125 -0.56 -5.61 29.14
N PHE A 126 -1.71 -5.51 29.81
CA PHE A 126 -2.89 -4.83 29.25
C PHE A 126 -2.81 -3.30 29.31
N GLY A 127 -1.96 -2.73 30.18
CA GLY A 127 -1.76 -1.28 30.29
C GLY A 127 -0.73 -0.70 29.31
N LYS A 128 -0.07 -1.52 28.50
CA LYS A 128 0.93 -1.05 27.53
C LYS A 128 0.31 -0.18 26.45
N ARG A 129 0.85 1.00 26.27
CA ARG A 129 0.47 1.87 25.15
C ARG A 129 1.13 1.44 23.83
N GLY A 130 2.35 0.90 23.89
CA GLY A 130 3.15 0.55 22.74
C GLY A 130 3.80 1.79 22.08
N TRP A 131 4.60 1.52 21.06
CA TRP A 131 5.27 2.54 20.25
C TRP A 131 4.77 2.50 18.82
N SER A 132 4.74 3.65 18.15
CA SER A 132 4.51 3.76 16.72
C SER A 132 5.84 3.86 16.00
N LEU A 133 5.97 3.14 14.90
CA LEU A 133 7.07 3.26 13.96
C LEU A 133 6.50 3.78 12.64
N HIS A 134 7.03 4.89 12.15
CA HIS A 134 6.77 5.42 10.80
C HIS A 134 8.05 5.30 9.98
N SER A 135 8.02 4.47 8.94
CA SER A 135 9.15 4.23 8.06
C SER A 135 8.95 4.90 6.71
N SER A 136 10.02 5.43 6.15
CA SER A 136 10.07 6.03 4.82
C SER A 136 11.18 5.36 4.01
N LEU A 137 10.82 4.68 2.91
CA LEU A 137 11.76 4.19 1.91
C LEU A 137 11.89 5.23 0.81
N VAL A 138 13.07 5.76 0.62
CA VAL A 138 13.37 6.80 -0.38
C VAL A 138 14.21 6.18 -1.49
N TYR A 139 13.64 6.19 -2.68
CA TYR A 139 14.31 5.77 -3.92
C TYR A 139 14.81 7.00 -4.65
N THR A 140 16.10 7.03 -4.95
CA THR A 140 16.76 8.04 -5.77
C THR A 140 17.56 7.36 -6.86
N LYS A 141 17.95 8.10 -7.88
CA LYS A 141 18.76 7.59 -8.98
C LYS A 141 20.13 8.26 -8.95
N ASP A 142 21.20 7.47 -9.03
CA ASP A 142 22.56 7.97 -9.07
C ASP A 142 22.84 8.52 -10.49
N ALA A 143 23.22 9.81 -10.57
CA ALA A 143 23.51 10.50 -11.82
C ALA A 143 24.68 9.85 -12.63
N ASN A 144 25.63 9.18 -11.94
CA ASN A 144 26.84 8.65 -12.61
C ASN A 144 26.61 7.28 -13.25
N ASN A 145 25.81 6.41 -12.60
CA ASN A 145 25.66 5.02 -13.03
C ASN A 145 24.23 4.59 -13.32
N ASN A 146 23.29 5.52 -13.21
CA ASN A 146 21.85 5.30 -13.43
C ASN A 146 21.25 4.18 -12.53
N LYS A 147 21.92 3.86 -11.41
CA LYS A 147 21.47 2.84 -10.47
C LYS A 147 20.48 3.43 -9.48
N LEU A 148 19.49 2.60 -9.13
CA LEU A 148 18.55 2.90 -8.08
C LEU A 148 19.23 2.78 -6.71
N ASN A 149 19.22 3.86 -5.95
CA ASN A 149 19.65 3.90 -4.56
C ASN A 149 18.41 3.89 -3.65
N VAL A 150 18.48 3.15 -2.54
CA VAL A 150 17.39 3.04 -1.56
C VAL A 150 17.91 3.41 -0.19
N GLN A 151 17.30 4.40 0.43
CA GLN A 151 17.57 4.81 1.80
C GLN A 151 16.32 4.59 2.64
N VAL A 152 16.51 4.20 3.91
CA VAL A 152 15.42 3.96 4.84
C VAL A 152 15.56 4.92 6.03
N PHE A 153 14.45 5.55 6.40
CA PHE A 153 14.34 6.42 7.56
C PHE A 153 13.24 5.91 8.48
N ASP A 154 13.62 5.58 9.71
CA ASP A 154 12.71 5.09 10.74
C ASP A 154 12.50 6.16 11.82
N HIS A 155 11.26 6.50 12.06
CA HIS A 155 10.85 7.47 13.07
C HIS A 155 10.00 6.77 14.14
N TRP A 156 10.49 6.79 15.37
CA TRP A 156 9.85 6.19 16.52
C TRP A 156 9.14 7.23 17.36
N SER A 157 7.97 6.86 17.88
CA SER A 157 7.21 7.65 18.85
C SER A 157 6.68 6.75 19.95
N ASP A 158 6.77 7.19 21.19
CA ASP A 158 6.11 6.58 22.35
C ASP A 158 4.62 6.93 22.43
N ASP A 159 4.16 7.87 21.60
CA ASP A 159 2.75 8.10 21.34
C ASP A 159 2.24 7.12 20.27
N THR A 160 1.09 6.50 20.54
CA THR A 160 0.41 5.61 19.59
C THR A 160 -0.39 6.37 18.54
N GLY A 161 -0.43 7.69 18.60
CA GLY A 161 -1.11 8.55 17.64
C GLY A 161 -0.45 8.48 16.27
N GLN A 162 -1.21 8.04 15.27
CA GLN A 162 -0.81 8.10 13.86
C GLN A 162 -1.59 9.25 13.24
N ASP A 163 -0.99 10.42 13.15
CA ASP A 163 -1.65 11.61 12.68
C ASP A 163 -0.84 12.36 11.60
N ALA A 164 -1.46 13.41 11.05
CA ALA A 164 -0.84 14.25 10.04
C ALA A 164 0.43 14.96 10.53
N TRP A 165 0.51 15.29 11.81
CA TRP A 165 1.65 16.03 12.37
C TRP A 165 2.86 15.13 12.51
N PHE A 166 2.68 13.92 13.01
CA PHE A 166 3.78 12.95 13.09
C PHE A 166 4.26 12.55 11.70
N THR A 167 3.33 12.32 10.75
CA THR A 167 3.67 12.06 9.35
C THR A 167 4.48 13.22 8.74
N ALA A 168 4.01 14.46 8.91
CA ALA A 168 4.69 15.63 8.38
C ALA A 168 6.08 15.84 9.01
N SER A 169 6.21 15.61 10.33
CA SER A 169 7.49 15.73 11.05
C SER A 169 8.49 14.67 10.59
N SER A 170 8.04 13.44 10.35
CA SER A 170 8.86 12.37 9.82
C SER A 170 9.38 12.72 8.43
N LEU A 171 8.51 13.17 7.54
CA LEU A 171 8.89 13.59 6.17
C LEU A 171 9.81 14.83 6.19
N HIS A 172 9.58 15.79 7.10
CA HIS A 172 10.50 16.90 7.30
C HIS A 172 11.92 16.42 7.61
N THR A 173 12.04 15.46 8.52
CA THR A 173 13.34 14.88 8.88
C THR A 173 13.99 14.14 7.70
N VAL A 174 13.20 13.44 6.90
CA VAL A 174 13.69 12.82 5.65
C VAL A 174 14.33 13.88 4.75
N PHE A 175 13.62 14.98 4.44
CA PHE A 175 14.15 16.03 3.56
C PHE A 175 15.36 16.78 4.13
N LYS A 176 15.48 16.86 5.45
CA LYS A 176 16.69 17.44 6.07
C LYS A 176 17.92 16.59 5.90
N ASN A 177 17.76 15.26 5.79
CA ASN A 177 18.86 14.30 5.75
C ASN A 177 19.12 13.75 4.35
N LEU A 178 18.31 14.08 3.35
CA LEU A 178 18.58 13.71 1.97
C LEU A 178 19.67 14.61 1.35
N ASP A 179 20.71 13.96 0.80
CA ASP A 179 21.78 14.60 0.05
C ASP A 179 22.14 13.72 -1.17
N PRO A 180 22.03 14.21 -2.40
CA PRO A 180 21.45 15.51 -2.77
C PRO A 180 19.92 15.57 -2.51
N LYS A 181 19.41 16.78 -2.29
CA LYS A 181 17.96 17.00 -2.17
C LYS A 181 17.28 16.85 -3.53
N PRO A 182 16.18 16.08 -3.61
CA PRO A 182 15.43 15.95 -4.85
C PRO A 182 14.71 17.27 -5.18
N LYS A 183 14.59 17.59 -6.47
CA LYS A 183 13.79 18.73 -6.96
C LYS A 183 12.29 18.41 -6.98
N TRP A 184 11.95 17.14 -7.11
CA TRP A 184 10.57 16.67 -7.10
C TRP A 184 10.43 15.31 -6.40
N VAL A 185 9.21 15.03 -5.91
CA VAL A 185 8.91 13.77 -5.26
C VAL A 185 7.57 13.20 -5.70
N THR A 186 7.51 11.88 -5.76
CA THR A 186 6.27 11.10 -5.79
C THR A 186 6.17 10.33 -4.48
N ILE A 187 5.05 10.44 -3.77
CA ILE A 187 4.82 9.76 -2.49
C ILE A 187 3.81 8.64 -2.68
N MET A 188 4.03 7.52 -2.03
CA MET A 188 3.13 6.37 -2.01
C MET A 188 2.87 5.95 -0.57
N SER A 189 1.61 5.75 -0.22
CA SER A 189 1.18 5.28 1.11
C SER A 189 -0.07 4.43 1.00
N ASP A 190 -0.53 3.83 2.10
CA ASP A 190 -1.90 3.37 2.16
C ASP A 190 -2.89 4.56 2.17
N ASN A 191 -4.18 4.25 2.10
CA ASN A 191 -5.24 5.24 2.09
C ASN A 191 -5.78 5.53 3.51
N GLY A 192 -4.92 5.39 4.53
CA GLY A 192 -5.29 5.68 5.91
C GLY A 192 -5.55 7.16 6.17
N PRO A 193 -6.36 7.51 7.18
CA PRO A 193 -6.73 8.90 7.48
C PRO A 193 -5.54 9.77 7.93
N HIS A 194 -4.46 9.16 8.38
CA HIS A 194 -3.21 9.85 8.73
C HIS A 194 -2.43 10.32 7.49
N TYR A 195 -2.64 9.69 6.32
CA TYR A 195 -2.09 10.11 5.04
C TYR A 195 -3.12 10.88 4.21
N HIS A 196 -4.34 10.33 4.08
CA HIS A 196 -5.40 10.92 3.28
C HIS A 196 -6.24 11.91 4.09
N CYS A 197 -5.66 13.05 4.43
CA CYS A 197 -6.35 14.11 5.17
C CYS A 197 -5.96 15.51 4.69
N THR A 198 -6.89 16.44 4.80
CA THR A 198 -6.72 17.84 4.35
C THR A 198 -5.53 18.52 5.02
N LYS A 199 -5.29 18.26 6.31
CA LYS A 199 -4.18 18.87 7.05
C LYS A 199 -2.83 18.53 6.43
N LEU A 200 -2.59 17.24 6.16
CA LEU A 200 -1.33 16.80 5.55
C LEU A 200 -1.19 17.32 4.13
N MET A 201 -2.27 17.31 3.34
CA MET A 201 -2.24 17.83 1.96
C MET A 201 -1.91 19.34 1.93
N LEU A 202 -2.42 20.11 2.87
CA LEU A 202 -2.07 21.54 3.00
C LEU A 202 -0.59 21.74 3.35
N ILE A 203 -0.05 20.96 4.29
CA ILE A 203 1.37 21.02 4.66
C ILE A 203 2.25 20.71 3.44
N ILE A 204 1.90 19.67 2.69
CA ILE A 204 2.66 19.26 1.50
C ILE A 204 2.58 20.29 0.38
N GLY A 205 1.47 20.98 0.24
CA GLY A 205 1.30 22.08 -0.71
C GLY A 205 2.34 23.21 -0.54
N HIS A 206 2.91 23.36 0.66
CA HIS A 206 3.95 24.35 0.95
C HIS A 206 5.38 23.84 0.79
N TRP A 207 5.60 22.60 0.38
CA TRP A 207 6.96 22.04 0.28
C TRP A 207 7.84 22.72 -0.76
N LYS A 208 7.26 23.27 -1.82
CA LYS A 208 8.00 24.08 -2.77
C LYS A 208 8.61 25.31 -2.10
N ASP A 209 7.87 25.96 -1.21
CA ASP A 209 8.32 27.17 -0.50
C ASP A 209 9.32 26.84 0.62
N TRP A 210 9.13 25.71 1.31
CA TRP A 210 9.93 25.37 2.49
C TRP A 210 11.22 24.60 2.18
N TYR A 211 11.18 23.74 1.17
CA TYR A 211 12.27 22.81 0.85
C TYR A 211 12.81 22.94 -0.56
N ASP A 212 12.19 23.76 -1.39
CA ASP A 212 12.41 23.83 -2.85
C ASP A 212 12.16 22.47 -3.56
N VAL A 213 11.21 21.68 -3.04
CA VAL A 213 10.82 20.35 -3.55
C VAL A 213 9.40 20.41 -4.07
N ILE A 214 9.17 19.91 -5.29
CA ILE A 214 7.85 19.87 -5.91
C ILE A 214 7.20 18.49 -5.63
N PRO A 215 6.11 18.41 -4.86
CA PRO A 215 5.32 17.19 -4.75
C PRO A 215 4.51 16.99 -6.04
N ARG A 216 4.97 16.07 -6.90
CA ARG A 216 4.30 15.80 -8.20
C ARG A 216 3.04 14.98 -8.04
N LYS A 217 3.10 13.93 -7.20
CA LYS A 217 2.01 12.96 -7.01
C LYS A 217 2.00 12.44 -5.59
N TRP A 218 0.82 12.18 -5.05
CA TRP A 218 0.63 11.27 -3.93
C TRP A 218 -0.29 10.13 -4.37
N ILE A 219 0.21 8.91 -4.35
CA ILE A 219 -0.51 7.71 -4.78
C ILE A 219 -0.94 6.94 -3.54
N PHE A 220 -2.25 6.83 -3.36
CA PHE A 220 -2.82 6.02 -2.29
C PHE A 220 -3.01 4.59 -2.76
N LEU A 221 -2.39 3.65 -2.06
CA LEU A 221 -2.40 2.22 -2.35
C LEU A 221 -3.55 1.54 -1.58
N GLU A 222 -4.00 0.40 -2.08
CA GLU A 222 -4.95 -0.45 -1.35
C GLU A 222 -4.28 -1.00 -0.08
N ALA A 223 -5.07 -1.17 0.99
CA ALA A 223 -4.58 -1.67 2.27
C ALA A 223 -3.94 -3.07 2.11
N GLY A 224 -2.76 -3.25 2.69
CA GLY A 224 -2.00 -4.50 2.64
C GLY A 224 -1.32 -4.80 1.31
N GLU A 225 -1.17 -3.79 0.42
CA GLU A 225 -0.70 -4.01 -0.95
C GLU A 225 0.45 -3.07 -1.35
N ALA A 226 1.25 -3.53 -2.34
CA ALA A 226 2.37 -2.79 -2.95
C ALA A 226 3.49 -2.31 -2.01
N LYS A 227 3.51 -2.77 -0.76
CA LYS A 227 4.46 -2.33 0.28
C LYS A 227 5.51 -3.38 0.64
N THR A 228 5.70 -4.41 -0.20
CA THR A 228 6.52 -5.59 0.11
C THR A 228 7.90 -5.27 0.67
N LEU A 229 8.57 -4.21 0.20
CA LEU A 229 9.89 -3.81 0.71
C LEU A 229 9.79 -3.16 2.09
N ILE A 230 8.82 -2.27 2.33
CA ILE A 230 8.65 -1.63 3.63
C ILE A 230 8.13 -2.63 4.67
N ASP A 231 7.26 -3.57 4.28
CA ASP A 231 6.81 -4.66 5.15
C ASP A 231 7.97 -5.59 5.54
N SER A 232 8.84 -5.91 4.57
CA SER A 232 10.05 -6.69 4.82
C SER A 232 11.01 -5.97 5.77
N HIS A 233 11.20 -4.66 5.58
CA HIS A 233 11.98 -3.81 6.47
C HIS A 233 11.39 -3.82 7.89
N HIS A 234 10.09 -3.61 8.05
CA HIS A 234 9.42 -3.67 9.35
C HIS A 234 9.61 -5.02 10.04
N ALA A 235 9.55 -6.13 9.29
CA ALA A 235 9.80 -7.46 9.84
C ALA A 235 11.25 -7.61 10.34
N GLN A 236 12.23 -7.10 9.59
CA GLN A 236 13.64 -7.12 9.99
C GLN A 236 13.90 -6.25 11.22
N VAL A 237 13.38 -5.03 11.24
CA VAL A 237 13.47 -4.11 12.38
C VAL A 237 12.94 -4.76 13.66
N ILE A 238 11.72 -5.33 13.62
CA ILE A 238 11.12 -5.98 14.77
C ILE A 238 11.93 -7.19 15.22
N SER A 239 12.38 -8.03 14.29
CA SER A 239 13.22 -9.20 14.60
C SER A 239 14.52 -8.79 15.29
N HIS A 240 15.16 -7.72 14.83
CA HIS A 240 16.38 -7.20 15.42
C HIS A 240 16.16 -6.67 16.85
N TYR A 241 15.13 -5.85 17.06
CA TYR A 241 14.81 -5.30 18.38
C TYR A 241 14.37 -6.37 19.37
N VAL A 242 13.64 -7.39 18.96
CA VAL A 242 13.29 -8.54 19.83
C VAL A 242 14.53 -9.29 20.27
N GLN A 243 15.52 -9.48 19.40
CA GLN A 243 16.78 -10.12 19.76
C GLN A 243 17.61 -9.27 20.73
N VAL A 244 17.66 -7.96 20.56
CA VAL A 244 18.39 -7.04 21.45
C VAL A 244 17.76 -7.02 22.86
N ILE A 245 16.45 -7.05 22.98
CA ILE A 245 15.78 -7.09 24.28
C ILE A 245 16.09 -8.40 25.04
N ILE A 246 16.24 -9.51 24.35
CA ILE A 246 16.61 -10.81 24.96
C ILE A 246 18.07 -10.81 25.46
N LEU A 247 18.96 -10.03 24.85
CA LEU A 247 20.37 -9.97 25.23
C LEU A 247 20.65 -9.08 26.45
N PHE A 248 19.73 -8.17 26.81
CA PHE A 248 19.85 -7.28 27.97
C PHE A 248 19.00 -7.70 29.20
N THR A 249 18.33 -8.84 29.13
CA THR A 249 17.61 -9.46 30.27
C THR A 249 18.33 -10.67 30.81
#